data_b7f3db28060943fd35b373df183ae4d6
#
_entry.id   b7f3db28060943fd35b373df183ae4d6
#
_cell.length_a   1.000
_cell.length_b   1.000
_cell.length_c   1.000
_cell.angle_alpha   90.00
_cell.angle_beta   90.00
_cell.angle_gamma   90.00
#
_symmetry.space_group_name_H-M   'P 1'
#
loop_
_entity.id
_entity.type
_entity.pdbx_description
1 polymer ?
#
loop_
_entity_poly.entity_id
_entity_poly.type
_entity_poly.pdbx_seq_one_letter_code
_entity_poly.pdbx_strand_id
1 'polypeptide(L)'
;MKCEAINLGKFLDKSSNIFFIFGSEIILKNHVRSRILEKLKTRNFEEKIVLNDEDFKDIKSTIAANAGGSLFGSNIILELKHGSGKMPETITSIFNEDINNYKNISIIINTHIEKLSLSSNWAKKMDQSSLIVECKKLKSFEEQIWLKKNLNFIPQDYRSDIAKLLSDMNSGNLVAQQNEIELLKLLYLRNQENAKDIDDIRNHMVNSSEFSPFELEDAILQGRTSKAIEIIKSLRKADSYSGPLLIWIISKITTLAFLASREAKPQLFLKNNGVWQSKINDYMSFIKKQSDNDLDIMQRNIYDLELALKGMIKKDFWLELESMICRLDVN
;
A
#
# COMPACT_ATOMS: atom_id res chain seq x y z
N MET A 1 19.71 -17.85 3.59
CA MET A 1 19.79 -16.77 4.64
C MET A 1 18.60 -15.83 4.47
N LYS A 2 17.82 -15.59 5.55
CA LYS A 2 16.59 -14.78 5.48
C LYS A 2 16.74 -13.45 6.24
N CYS A 3 16.23 -12.34 5.66
CA CYS A 3 16.13 -11.04 6.31
C CYS A 3 14.83 -10.31 5.96
N GLU A 4 14.48 -9.29 6.73
CA GLU A 4 13.41 -8.34 6.41
C GLU A 4 13.93 -7.22 5.51
N ALA A 5 13.06 -6.65 4.67
CA ALA A 5 13.39 -5.60 3.71
C ALA A 5 14.15 -4.40 4.33
N ILE A 6 13.74 -3.98 5.54
CA ILE A 6 14.39 -2.86 6.28
C ILE A 6 15.85 -3.16 6.56
N ASN A 7 16.20 -4.42 6.82
CA ASN A 7 17.53 -4.86 7.21
C ASN A 7 18.41 -5.26 6.02
N LEU A 8 17.92 -5.17 4.80
CA LEU A 8 18.61 -5.64 3.58
C LEU A 8 20.08 -5.18 3.50
N GLY A 9 20.36 -3.92 3.88
CA GLY A 9 21.72 -3.37 3.78
C GLY A 9 22.80 -4.12 4.54
N LYS A 10 22.43 -4.81 5.62
CA LYS A 10 23.37 -5.61 6.43
C LYS A 10 23.75 -6.95 5.76
N PHE A 11 23.00 -7.35 4.73
CA PHE A 11 23.10 -8.66 4.11
C PHE A 11 23.55 -8.62 2.64
N LEU A 12 23.42 -7.46 1.96
CA LEU A 12 23.76 -7.32 0.54
C LEU A 12 25.25 -7.54 0.23
N ASP A 13 26.13 -7.32 1.18
CA ASP A 13 27.57 -7.51 1.00
C ASP A 13 27.99 -8.99 1.10
N LYS A 14 27.10 -9.84 1.59
CA LYS A 14 27.32 -11.28 1.63
C LYS A 14 27.07 -11.83 0.23
N SER A 15 28.05 -12.54 -0.33
CA SER A 15 28.13 -12.96 -1.74
C SER A 15 27.07 -14.01 -2.12
N SER A 16 25.81 -13.64 -2.25
CA SER A 16 24.79 -14.48 -2.90
C SER A 16 24.57 -14.01 -4.32
N ASN A 17 24.44 -14.96 -5.26
CA ASN A 17 24.03 -14.70 -6.62
C ASN A 17 22.53 -14.96 -6.83
N ILE A 18 21.83 -15.48 -5.81
CA ILE A 18 20.41 -15.78 -5.88
C ILE A 18 19.68 -14.96 -4.81
N PHE A 19 18.67 -14.21 -5.23
CA PHE A 19 17.83 -13.37 -4.39
C PHE A 19 16.39 -13.80 -4.53
N PHE A 20 15.70 -13.99 -3.40
CA PHE A 20 14.30 -14.37 -3.37
C PHE A 20 13.51 -13.30 -2.61
N ILE A 21 12.63 -12.57 -3.33
CA ILE A 21 11.85 -11.45 -2.80
C ILE A 21 10.39 -11.88 -2.72
N PHE A 22 9.79 -11.83 -1.52
CA PHE A 22 8.39 -12.18 -1.30
C PHE A 22 7.73 -11.29 -0.25
N GLY A 23 6.40 -11.35 -0.13
CA GLY A 23 5.62 -10.60 0.85
C GLY A 23 4.56 -9.73 0.21
N SER A 24 3.70 -9.13 1.04
CA SER A 24 2.54 -8.35 0.62
C SER A 24 2.85 -6.90 0.25
N GLU A 25 4.01 -6.35 0.71
CA GLU A 25 4.30 -4.93 0.59
C GLU A 25 5.07 -4.61 -0.70
N ILE A 26 4.35 -4.07 -1.69
CA ILE A 26 4.90 -3.83 -3.04
C ILE A 26 6.00 -2.77 -3.06
N ILE A 27 5.87 -1.72 -2.26
CA ILE A 27 6.87 -0.64 -2.21
C ILE A 27 8.19 -1.18 -1.69
N LEU A 28 8.15 -2.02 -0.66
CA LEU A 28 9.36 -2.64 -0.13
C LEU A 28 9.98 -3.62 -1.13
N LYS A 29 9.17 -4.38 -1.88
CA LYS A 29 9.69 -5.27 -2.94
C LYS A 29 10.41 -4.48 -4.02
N ASN A 30 9.84 -3.35 -4.46
CA ASN A 30 10.46 -2.48 -5.45
C ASN A 30 11.77 -1.88 -4.94
N HIS A 31 11.82 -1.40 -3.70
CA HIS A 31 13.04 -0.87 -3.08
C HIS A 31 14.12 -1.95 -2.93
N VAL A 32 13.74 -3.14 -2.45
CA VAL A 32 14.65 -4.29 -2.32
C VAL A 32 15.25 -4.65 -3.68
N ARG A 33 14.37 -4.77 -4.70
CA ARG A 33 14.78 -5.07 -6.07
C ARG A 33 15.76 -4.03 -6.62
N SER A 34 15.46 -2.74 -6.49
CA SER A 34 16.34 -1.66 -6.96
C SER A 34 17.72 -1.72 -6.28
N ARG A 35 17.76 -1.91 -4.97
CA ARG A 35 19.02 -2.01 -4.22
C ARG A 35 19.83 -3.25 -4.59
N ILE A 36 19.19 -4.39 -4.87
CA ILE A 36 19.87 -5.59 -5.38
C ILE A 36 20.46 -5.30 -6.76
N LEU A 37 19.69 -4.68 -7.66
CA LEU A 37 20.16 -4.32 -9.00
C LEU A 37 21.33 -3.34 -8.95
N GLU A 38 21.28 -2.32 -8.10
CA GLU A 38 22.39 -1.38 -7.89
C GLU A 38 23.65 -2.12 -7.41
N LYS A 39 23.51 -3.04 -6.44
CA LYS A 39 24.64 -3.85 -5.97
C LYS A 39 25.20 -4.76 -7.05
N LEU A 40 24.35 -5.37 -7.87
CA LEU A 40 24.79 -6.21 -8.97
C LEU A 40 25.53 -5.42 -10.05
N LYS A 41 25.10 -4.18 -10.34
CA LYS A 41 25.84 -3.29 -11.24
C LYS A 41 27.27 -3.04 -10.75
N THR A 42 27.49 -2.84 -9.44
CA THR A 42 28.86 -2.69 -8.90
C THR A 42 29.71 -3.97 -9.02
N ARG A 43 29.09 -5.11 -9.36
CA ARG A 43 29.72 -6.41 -9.61
C ARG A 43 29.78 -6.74 -11.11
N ASN A 44 29.61 -5.74 -12.00
CA ASN A 44 29.63 -5.85 -13.47
C ASN A 44 28.54 -6.76 -14.04
N PHE A 45 27.34 -6.79 -13.40
CA PHE A 45 26.14 -7.39 -13.98
C PHE A 45 25.37 -6.28 -14.71
N GLU A 46 25.42 -6.26 -16.03
CA GLU A 46 24.84 -5.17 -16.84
C GLU A 46 23.65 -5.64 -17.67
N GLU A 47 23.72 -6.84 -18.23
CA GLU A 47 22.63 -7.40 -19.02
C GLU A 47 21.54 -7.98 -18.13
N LYS A 48 20.27 -7.75 -18.51
CA LYS A 48 19.13 -8.25 -17.77
C LYS A 48 18.14 -8.96 -18.70
N ILE A 49 17.83 -10.21 -18.35
CA ILE A 49 16.78 -11.02 -18.98
C ILE A 49 15.64 -11.14 -17.98
N VAL A 50 14.41 -10.83 -18.41
CA VAL A 50 13.20 -10.93 -17.57
C VAL A 50 12.33 -12.04 -18.11
N LEU A 51 11.96 -13.00 -17.26
CA LEU A 51 11.02 -14.07 -17.55
C LEU A 51 9.80 -13.94 -16.64
N ASN A 52 8.61 -14.00 -17.23
CA ASN A 52 7.34 -14.04 -16.52
C ASN A 52 6.84 -15.49 -16.42
N ASP A 53 5.72 -15.72 -15.75
CA ASP A 53 5.17 -17.07 -15.51
C ASP A 53 5.02 -17.91 -16.81
N GLU A 54 4.69 -17.28 -17.94
CA GLU A 54 4.54 -17.95 -19.24
C GLU A 54 5.88 -18.46 -19.82
N ASP A 55 6.98 -17.81 -19.45
CA ASP A 55 8.34 -18.08 -19.97
C ASP A 55 9.13 -19.06 -19.09
N PHE A 56 8.58 -19.51 -17.97
CA PHE A 56 9.35 -20.31 -17.00
C PHE A 56 9.80 -21.68 -17.52
N LYS A 57 9.19 -22.19 -18.59
CA LYS A 57 9.69 -23.38 -19.32
C LYS A 57 11.10 -23.16 -19.88
N ASP A 58 11.46 -21.92 -20.17
CA ASP A 58 12.71 -21.54 -20.82
C ASP A 58 13.84 -21.19 -19.82
N ILE A 59 13.59 -21.25 -18.51
CA ILE A 59 14.57 -20.92 -17.46
C ILE A 59 15.87 -21.73 -17.67
N LYS A 60 15.76 -23.05 -17.81
CA LYS A 60 16.94 -23.93 -17.94
C LYS A 60 17.72 -23.67 -19.20
N SER A 61 17.05 -23.51 -20.34
CA SER A 61 17.70 -23.17 -21.60
C SER A 61 18.35 -21.79 -21.54
N THR A 62 17.71 -20.80 -20.91
CA THR A 62 18.30 -19.47 -20.72
C THR A 62 19.54 -19.53 -19.84
N ILE A 63 19.52 -20.27 -18.74
CA ILE A 63 20.70 -20.47 -17.88
C ILE A 63 21.82 -21.15 -18.67
N ALA A 64 21.51 -22.25 -19.35
CA ALA A 64 22.50 -23.01 -20.11
C ALA A 64 23.15 -22.18 -21.24
N ALA A 65 22.35 -21.39 -21.97
CA ALA A 65 22.84 -20.53 -23.04
C ALA A 65 23.81 -19.45 -22.54
N ASN A 66 23.68 -19.01 -21.28
CA ASN A 66 24.48 -17.95 -20.69
C ASN A 66 25.55 -18.44 -19.70
N ALA A 67 25.54 -19.72 -19.34
CA ALA A 67 26.48 -20.31 -18.37
C ALA A 67 27.94 -20.25 -18.81
N GLY A 68 28.21 -20.30 -20.13
CA GLY A 68 29.55 -20.21 -20.69
C GLY A 68 30.18 -18.82 -20.72
N GLY A 69 29.43 -17.80 -20.26
CA GLY A 69 29.78 -16.39 -20.40
C GLY A 69 29.52 -15.85 -21.81
N SER A 70 29.26 -14.56 -21.91
CA SER A 70 29.21 -13.88 -23.23
C SER A 70 30.60 -13.77 -23.82
N LEU A 71 30.70 -13.83 -25.15
CA LEU A 71 31.95 -13.53 -25.90
C LEU A 71 32.51 -12.13 -25.54
N PHE A 72 31.68 -11.26 -25.01
CA PHE A 72 32.03 -9.90 -24.53
C PHE A 72 32.20 -9.79 -23.02
N GLY A 73 32.15 -10.92 -22.27
CA GLY A 73 32.45 -10.97 -20.83
C GLY A 73 31.37 -10.35 -19.91
N SER A 74 30.13 -10.08 -20.42
CA SER A 74 29.07 -9.51 -19.59
C SER A 74 28.46 -10.55 -18.65
N ASN A 75 28.29 -10.16 -17.38
CA ASN A 75 27.53 -10.94 -16.42
C ASN A 75 26.03 -10.59 -16.56
N ILE A 76 25.16 -11.59 -16.48
CA ILE A 76 23.72 -11.42 -16.67
C ILE A 76 22.94 -11.51 -15.37
N ILE A 77 21.85 -10.75 -15.33
CA ILE A 77 20.81 -10.83 -14.30
C ILE A 77 19.59 -11.52 -14.91
N LEU A 78 19.23 -12.69 -14.39
CA LEU A 78 17.99 -13.36 -14.72
C LEU A 78 16.92 -12.99 -13.69
N GLU A 79 15.96 -12.15 -14.08
CA GLU A 79 14.86 -11.73 -13.23
C GLU A 79 13.61 -12.57 -13.53
N LEU A 80 13.18 -13.37 -12.55
CA LEU A 80 11.98 -14.21 -12.62
C LEU A 80 10.84 -13.50 -11.88
N LYS A 81 9.78 -13.15 -12.59
CA LYS A 81 8.58 -12.52 -12.04
C LYS A 81 7.48 -13.56 -11.92
N HIS A 82 7.25 -14.06 -10.70
CA HIS A 82 6.18 -14.99 -10.41
C HIS A 82 5.00 -14.27 -9.75
N GLY A 83 3.80 -14.54 -10.26
CA GLY A 83 2.56 -14.04 -9.69
C GLY A 83 2.25 -14.65 -8.32
N SER A 84 1.00 -14.98 -8.08
CA SER A 84 0.52 -15.60 -6.84
C SER A 84 0.30 -17.11 -7.03
N GLY A 85 0.23 -17.85 -5.93
CA GLY A 85 -0.07 -19.26 -5.93
C GLY A 85 1.12 -20.16 -5.58
N LYS A 86 1.04 -21.42 -6.02
CA LYS A 86 2.08 -22.40 -5.74
C LYS A 86 3.32 -22.10 -6.59
N MET A 87 4.50 -22.14 -5.94
CA MET A 87 5.77 -21.97 -6.64
C MET A 87 5.93 -23.01 -7.75
N PRO A 88 6.17 -22.60 -9.01
CA PRO A 88 6.37 -23.52 -10.12
C PRO A 88 7.58 -24.45 -9.90
N GLU A 89 7.47 -25.66 -10.43
CA GLU A 89 8.54 -26.65 -10.32
C GLU A 89 9.81 -26.21 -11.06
N THR A 90 9.66 -25.47 -12.15
CA THR A 90 10.76 -24.87 -12.90
C THR A 90 11.60 -23.91 -12.06
N ILE A 91 10.98 -23.11 -11.18
CA ILE A 91 11.70 -22.25 -10.23
C ILE A 91 12.29 -23.08 -9.10
N THR A 92 11.53 -24.05 -8.52
CA THR A 92 12.03 -24.83 -7.38
C THR A 92 13.19 -25.74 -7.78
N SER A 93 13.26 -26.16 -9.05
CA SER A 93 14.38 -26.97 -9.57
C SER A 93 15.70 -26.19 -9.63
N ILE A 94 15.67 -24.87 -9.73
CA ILE A 94 16.86 -24.00 -9.67
C ILE A 94 17.68 -24.29 -8.41
N PHE A 95 17.03 -24.50 -7.27
CA PHE A 95 17.70 -24.77 -6.01
C PHE A 95 18.21 -26.22 -5.85
N ASN A 96 17.89 -27.09 -6.81
CA ASN A 96 18.43 -28.47 -6.86
C ASN A 96 19.71 -28.56 -7.69
N GLU A 97 19.99 -27.57 -8.52
CA GLU A 97 21.17 -27.46 -9.34
C GLU A 97 22.21 -26.56 -8.65
N ASP A 98 23.50 -26.82 -8.82
CA ASP A 98 24.58 -26.00 -8.22
C ASP A 98 24.77 -24.69 -9.01
N ILE A 99 23.71 -23.86 -9.04
CA ILE A 99 23.71 -22.58 -9.78
C ILE A 99 24.74 -21.59 -9.22
N ASN A 100 25.12 -21.73 -7.94
CA ASN A 100 26.21 -20.96 -7.37
C ASN A 100 27.56 -21.15 -8.08
N ASN A 101 27.70 -22.19 -8.91
CA ASN A 101 28.86 -22.42 -9.73
C ASN A 101 28.93 -21.47 -10.96
N TYR A 102 27.80 -20.85 -11.34
CA TYR A 102 27.78 -19.88 -12.46
C TYR A 102 28.09 -18.47 -11.92
N LYS A 103 29.37 -18.11 -11.93
CA LYS A 103 29.83 -16.81 -11.41
C LYS A 103 29.29 -15.59 -12.18
N ASN A 104 28.93 -15.83 -13.45
CA ASN A 104 28.44 -14.82 -14.39
C ASN A 104 26.91 -14.68 -14.45
N ILE A 105 26.16 -15.46 -13.65
CA ILE A 105 24.69 -15.39 -13.61
C ILE A 105 24.25 -15.00 -12.19
N SER A 106 23.41 -13.97 -12.09
CA SER A 106 22.68 -13.64 -10.86
C SER A 106 21.18 -13.81 -11.09
N ILE A 107 20.47 -14.45 -10.17
CA ILE A 107 19.04 -14.72 -10.28
C ILE A 107 18.28 -13.91 -9.24
N ILE A 108 17.28 -13.17 -9.69
CA ILE A 108 16.33 -12.45 -8.82
C ILE A 108 14.96 -13.07 -9.02
N ILE A 109 14.42 -13.73 -8.00
CA ILE A 109 13.06 -14.26 -8.00
C ILE A 109 12.18 -13.27 -7.23
N ASN A 110 11.29 -12.59 -7.93
CA ASN A 110 10.32 -11.65 -7.36
C ASN A 110 8.93 -12.26 -7.46
N THR A 111 8.32 -12.56 -6.32
CA THR A 111 7.02 -13.24 -6.26
C THR A 111 5.97 -12.46 -5.46
N HIS A 112 4.69 -12.67 -5.79
CA HIS A 112 3.55 -12.15 -5.04
C HIS A 112 3.07 -13.09 -3.91
N ILE A 113 3.84 -14.13 -3.59
CA ILE A 113 3.55 -14.99 -2.43
C ILE A 113 3.71 -14.16 -1.15
N GLU A 114 2.67 -14.14 -0.31
CA GLU A 114 2.68 -13.38 0.94
C GLU A 114 3.42 -14.10 2.07
N LYS A 115 3.31 -15.43 2.13
CA LYS A 115 3.89 -16.26 3.18
C LYS A 115 4.72 -17.38 2.58
N LEU A 116 5.91 -17.57 3.10
CA LEU A 116 6.83 -18.61 2.69
C LEU A 116 7.06 -19.60 3.84
N SER A 117 6.74 -20.88 3.60
CA SER A 117 7.10 -21.96 4.53
C SER A 117 8.44 -22.57 4.12
N LEU A 118 9.37 -22.61 5.06
CA LEU A 118 10.70 -23.24 4.88
C LEU A 118 10.69 -24.76 5.19
N SER A 119 9.52 -25.38 5.29
CA SER A 119 9.40 -26.82 5.63
C SER A 119 9.72 -27.75 4.45
N SER A 120 9.49 -27.32 3.20
CA SER A 120 9.76 -28.10 2.01
C SER A 120 11.25 -28.23 1.68
N ASN A 121 11.64 -29.31 1.00
CA ASN A 121 13.06 -29.56 0.67
C ASN A 121 13.67 -28.44 -0.20
N TRP A 122 12.93 -27.95 -1.20
CA TRP A 122 13.41 -26.85 -2.06
C TRP A 122 13.61 -25.56 -1.27
N ALA A 123 12.69 -25.26 -0.32
CA ALA A 123 12.78 -24.05 0.49
C ALA A 123 13.96 -24.09 1.47
N LYS A 124 14.29 -25.26 2.00
CA LYS A 124 15.51 -25.45 2.82
C LYS A 124 16.78 -25.24 2.01
N LYS A 125 16.84 -25.79 0.78
CA LYS A 125 17.98 -25.57 -0.14
C LYS A 125 18.09 -24.10 -0.53
N MET A 126 16.96 -23.43 -0.82
CA MET A 126 16.91 -22.00 -1.10
C MET A 126 17.48 -21.19 0.05
N ASP A 127 17.12 -21.49 1.30
CA ASP A 127 17.64 -20.77 2.48
C ASP A 127 19.16 -20.90 2.62
N GLN A 128 19.73 -22.02 2.20
CA GLN A 128 21.17 -22.24 2.22
C GLN A 128 21.92 -21.51 1.10
N SER A 129 21.32 -21.39 -0.09
CA SER A 129 21.96 -20.92 -1.32
C SER A 129 21.62 -19.48 -1.70
N SER A 130 20.61 -18.87 -1.09
CA SER A 130 20.11 -17.56 -1.50
C SER A 130 19.94 -16.57 -0.35
N LEU A 131 19.82 -15.28 -0.72
CA LEU A 131 19.33 -14.24 0.17
C LEU A 131 17.81 -14.09 0.00
N ILE A 132 17.07 -14.49 1.03
CA ILE A 132 15.61 -14.42 1.08
C ILE A 132 15.21 -13.12 1.77
N VAL A 133 14.42 -12.28 1.10
CA VAL A 133 13.99 -10.98 1.61
C VAL A 133 12.47 -10.95 1.75
N GLU A 134 12.02 -10.79 2.98
CA GLU A 134 10.60 -10.68 3.34
C GLU A 134 10.16 -9.21 3.34
N CYS A 135 9.18 -8.89 2.50
CA CYS A 135 8.59 -7.57 2.32
C CYS A 135 7.17 -7.57 2.91
N LYS A 136 7.07 -7.56 4.23
CA LYS A 136 5.80 -7.52 4.98
C LYS A 136 5.39 -6.08 5.29
N LYS A 137 4.11 -5.88 5.67
CA LYS A 137 3.65 -4.59 6.21
C LYS A 137 4.52 -4.16 7.38
N LEU A 138 4.89 -2.88 7.39
CA LEU A 138 5.68 -2.28 8.44
C LEU A 138 4.81 -2.02 9.67
N LYS A 139 5.39 -2.19 10.85
CA LYS A 139 4.82 -1.65 12.10
C LYS A 139 5.04 -0.15 12.14
N SER A 140 4.25 0.59 12.92
CA SER A 140 4.35 2.05 13.00
C SER A 140 5.78 2.56 13.27
N PHE A 141 6.54 1.89 14.12
CA PHE A 141 7.93 2.23 14.38
C PHE A 141 8.84 2.00 13.16
N GLU A 142 8.65 0.89 12.45
CA GLU A 142 9.41 0.54 11.23
C GLU A 142 9.07 1.49 10.08
N GLU A 143 7.79 1.89 9.97
CA GLU A 143 7.30 2.89 9.02
C GLU A 143 7.99 4.24 9.24
N GLN A 144 8.09 4.71 10.48
CA GLN A 144 8.80 5.94 10.81
C GLN A 144 10.28 5.89 10.41
N ILE A 145 10.97 4.76 10.63
CA ILE A 145 12.34 4.58 10.20
C ILE A 145 12.44 4.62 8.67
N TRP A 146 11.52 3.94 7.98
CA TRP A 146 11.47 3.90 6.53
C TRP A 146 11.23 5.28 5.93
N LEU A 147 10.25 6.04 6.47
CA LEU A 147 9.96 7.42 6.06
C LEU A 147 11.18 8.32 6.21
N LYS A 148 11.80 8.37 7.40
CA LYS A 148 12.97 9.19 7.66
C LYS A 148 14.13 8.89 6.71
N LYS A 149 14.30 7.62 6.34
CA LYS A 149 15.35 7.21 5.41
C LYS A 149 15.08 7.68 3.98
N ASN A 150 13.81 7.69 3.55
CA ASN A 150 13.42 8.12 2.21
C ASN A 150 13.32 9.65 2.08
N LEU A 151 13.27 10.37 3.20
CA LEU A 151 13.30 11.83 3.28
C LEU A 151 14.73 12.41 3.40
N ASN A 152 15.76 11.69 2.93
CA ASN A 152 17.16 12.09 3.06
C ASN A 152 17.52 13.40 2.32
N PHE A 153 16.70 13.81 1.34
CA PHE A 153 16.82 15.07 0.61
C PHE A 153 16.33 16.29 1.42
N ILE A 154 15.61 16.08 2.53
CA ILE A 154 15.14 17.11 3.44
C ILE A 154 16.17 17.33 4.56
N PRO A 155 16.39 18.57 5.04
CA PRO A 155 17.26 18.84 6.18
C PRO A 155 16.88 18.01 7.41
N GLN A 156 17.89 17.59 8.18
CA GLN A 156 17.73 16.63 9.28
C GLN A 156 16.72 17.10 10.34
N ASP A 157 16.68 18.40 10.61
CA ASP A 157 15.82 19.01 11.63
C ASP A 157 14.33 18.83 11.32
N TYR A 158 13.94 18.79 10.05
CA TYR A 158 12.55 18.67 9.60
C TYR A 158 12.10 17.24 9.29
N ARG A 159 13.04 16.29 9.12
CA ARG A 159 12.70 14.90 8.70
C ARG A 159 11.75 14.20 9.64
N SER A 160 11.90 14.42 10.94
CA SER A 160 11.06 13.76 11.95
C SER A 160 9.63 14.24 11.90
N ASP A 161 9.41 15.54 11.71
CA ASP A 161 8.08 16.15 11.68
C ASP A 161 7.37 15.81 10.38
N ILE A 162 8.09 15.85 9.25
CA ILE A 162 7.52 15.46 7.95
C ILE A 162 7.22 13.96 7.93
N ALA A 163 8.08 13.10 8.46
CA ALA A 163 7.83 11.67 8.56
C ALA A 163 6.58 11.37 9.41
N LYS A 164 6.42 12.11 10.52
CA LYS A 164 5.22 12.00 11.36
C LYS A 164 3.98 12.45 10.61
N LEU A 165 4.03 13.59 9.93
CA LEU A 165 2.92 14.12 9.14
C LEU A 165 2.50 13.12 8.05
N LEU A 166 3.45 12.56 7.27
CA LEU A 166 3.17 11.54 6.25
C LEU A 166 2.52 10.28 6.84
N SER A 167 3.00 9.84 8.00
CA SER A 167 2.42 8.68 8.70
C SER A 167 1.01 8.98 9.21
N ASP A 168 0.77 10.17 9.76
CA ASP A 168 -0.56 10.57 10.27
C ASP A 168 -1.58 10.69 9.12
N MET A 169 -1.16 11.19 7.95
CA MET A 169 -2.01 11.35 6.77
C MET A 169 -2.30 10.01 6.07
N ASN A 170 -1.31 9.12 5.98
CA ASN A 170 -1.36 7.90 5.17
C ASN A 170 -0.93 6.66 5.96
N SER A 171 -1.38 6.51 7.20
CA SER A 171 -0.95 5.45 8.11
C SER A 171 -1.10 4.05 7.48
N GLY A 172 -0.01 3.30 7.43
CA GLY A 172 0.03 1.94 6.90
C GLY A 172 -0.13 1.82 5.37
N ASN A 173 -0.17 2.95 4.63
CA ASN A 173 -0.25 2.98 3.17
C ASN A 173 1.07 3.47 2.57
N LEU A 174 2.04 2.56 2.44
CA LEU A 174 3.36 2.91 1.89
C LEU A 174 3.31 3.39 0.43
N VAL A 175 2.29 3.01 -0.34
CA VAL A 175 2.12 3.48 -1.72
C VAL A 175 1.82 4.97 -1.73
N ALA A 176 0.84 5.41 -0.93
CA ALA A 176 0.51 6.82 -0.81
C ALA A 176 1.70 7.61 -0.24
N GLN A 177 2.35 7.11 0.80
CA GLN A 177 3.53 7.74 1.40
C GLN A 177 4.68 7.88 0.40
N GLN A 178 4.93 6.87 -0.44
CA GLN A 178 5.96 6.93 -1.48
C GLN A 178 5.64 7.99 -2.54
N ASN A 179 4.37 8.07 -2.97
CA ASN A 179 3.95 9.09 -3.93
C ASN A 179 4.15 10.50 -3.37
N GLU A 180 3.80 10.73 -2.09
CA GLU A 180 4.05 12.01 -1.43
C GLU A 180 5.54 12.33 -1.30
N ILE A 181 6.38 11.33 -0.98
CA ILE A 181 7.83 11.51 -0.95
C ILE A 181 8.37 11.91 -2.32
N GLU A 182 7.94 11.27 -3.40
CA GLU A 182 8.37 11.61 -4.75
C GLU A 182 7.91 13.02 -5.16
N LEU A 183 6.67 13.40 -4.82
CA LEU A 183 6.16 14.74 -5.04
C LEU A 183 6.98 15.78 -4.28
N LEU A 184 7.22 15.56 -2.98
CA LEU A 184 8.07 16.44 -2.17
C LEU A 184 9.47 16.57 -2.74
N LYS A 185 10.05 15.48 -3.21
CA LYS A 185 11.38 15.48 -3.84
C LYS A 185 11.42 16.34 -5.10
N LEU A 186 10.39 16.23 -5.94
CA LEU A 186 10.27 17.06 -7.15
C LEU A 186 10.12 18.55 -6.80
N LEU A 187 9.28 18.87 -5.81
CA LEU A 187 9.08 20.24 -5.34
C LEU A 187 10.35 20.82 -4.72
N TYR A 188 11.05 20.03 -3.91
CA TYR A 188 12.29 20.44 -3.27
C TYR A 188 13.42 20.69 -4.27
N LEU A 189 13.57 19.82 -5.28
CA LEU A 189 14.56 19.97 -6.35
C LEU A 189 14.27 21.18 -7.25
N ARG A 190 12.98 21.50 -7.47
CA ARG A 190 12.57 22.65 -8.29
C ARG A 190 12.76 23.99 -7.60
N ASN A 191 12.65 24.02 -6.28
CA ASN A 191 12.63 25.24 -5.46
C ASN A 191 13.87 25.37 -4.57
N GLN A 192 15.08 25.00 -5.05
CA GLN A 192 16.32 24.99 -4.27
C GLN A 192 16.62 26.29 -3.52
N GLU A 193 16.03 27.43 -3.93
CA GLU A 193 16.21 28.73 -3.25
C GLU A 193 15.09 29.09 -2.26
N ASN A 194 13.88 28.51 -2.36
CA ASN A 194 12.70 28.97 -1.61
C ASN A 194 12.00 27.93 -0.72
N ALA A 195 12.35 26.65 -0.80
CA ALA A 195 11.74 25.64 0.07
C ALA A 195 12.41 25.65 1.48
N LYS A 196 12.37 26.81 2.13
CA LYS A 196 12.99 26.99 3.46
C LYS A 196 11.99 26.83 4.61
N ASP A 197 10.69 26.78 4.31
CA ASP A 197 9.68 26.75 5.34
C ASP A 197 8.94 25.40 5.38
N ILE A 198 8.92 24.79 6.55
CA ILE A 198 8.18 23.56 6.83
C ILE A 198 6.68 23.75 6.60
N ASP A 199 6.18 24.98 6.78
CA ASP A 199 4.78 25.31 6.59
C ASP A 199 4.39 25.31 5.10
N ASP A 200 5.30 25.65 4.19
CA ASP A 200 5.09 25.50 2.75
C ASP A 200 5.00 24.03 2.34
N ILE A 201 5.89 23.18 2.88
CA ILE A 201 5.85 21.74 2.67
C ILE A 201 4.56 21.16 3.24
N ARG A 202 4.19 21.57 4.45
CA ARG A 202 2.96 21.15 5.12
C ARG A 202 1.71 21.56 4.33
N ASN A 203 1.66 22.78 3.83
CA ASN A 203 0.56 23.29 3.01
C ASN A 203 0.43 22.53 1.67
N HIS A 204 1.55 22.20 1.02
CA HIS A 204 1.53 21.37 -0.17
C HIS A 204 1.05 19.95 0.12
N MET A 205 1.49 19.33 1.21
CA MET A 205 1.06 17.99 1.60
C MET A 205 -0.42 17.94 1.97
N VAL A 206 -0.92 18.92 2.70
CA VAL A 206 -2.35 19.01 3.08
C VAL A 206 -3.24 19.25 1.85
N ASN A 207 -2.76 20.04 0.87
CA ASN A 207 -3.51 20.30 -0.36
C ASN A 207 -3.44 19.17 -1.39
N SER A 208 -2.44 18.29 -1.32
CA SER A 208 -2.27 17.13 -2.22
C SER A 208 -2.79 15.81 -1.64
N SER A 209 -3.22 15.80 -0.38
CA SER A 209 -3.81 14.60 0.21
C SER A 209 -5.16 14.32 -0.44
N GLU A 210 -5.16 13.43 -1.41
CA GLU A 210 -6.37 12.80 -1.90
C GLU A 210 -6.91 11.89 -0.79
N PHE A 211 -7.94 12.34 -0.10
CA PHE A 211 -8.65 11.50 0.85
C PHE A 211 -9.29 10.33 0.12
N SER A 212 -9.09 9.13 0.65
CA SER A 212 -9.83 7.98 0.19
C SER A 212 -11.31 8.14 0.58
N PRO A 213 -12.27 7.87 -0.31
CA PRO A 213 -13.69 7.83 0.04
C PRO A 213 -13.98 6.90 1.24
N PHE A 214 -13.16 5.88 1.48
CA PHE A 214 -13.31 4.96 2.62
C PHE A 214 -12.90 5.58 3.97
N GLU A 215 -12.09 6.64 3.98
CA GLU A 215 -11.79 7.42 5.19
C GLU A 215 -13.00 8.21 5.66
N LEU A 216 -13.96 8.48 4.76
CA LEU A 216 -15.22 9.11 5.12
C LEU A 216 -16.04 8.20 6.06
N GLU A 217 -16.06 6.87 5.83
CA GLU A 217 -16.71 5.92 6.74
C GLU A 217 -16.17 6.05 8.16
N ASP A 218 -14.83 6.06 8.31
CA ASP A 218 -14.19 6.17 9.61
C ASP A 218 -14.45 7.53 10.29
N ALA A 219 -14.42 8.62 9.52
CA ALA A 219 -14.71 9.96 10.04
C ALA A 219 -16.15 10.10 10.54
N ILE A 220 -17.13 9.54 9.81
CA ILE A 220 -18.54 9.54 10.19
C ILE A 220 -18.77 8.70 11.45
N LEU A 221 -18.32 7.44 11.47
CA LEU A 221 -18.53 6.52 12.58
C LEU A 221 -17.91 7.03 13.90
N GLN A 222 -16.77 7.73 13.80
CA GLN A 222 -16.06 8.29 14.95
C GLN A 222 -16.56 9.69 15.37
N GLY A 223 -17.55 10.27 14.65
CA GLY A 223 -18.10 11.58 14.94
C GLY A 223 -17.12 12.73 14.66
N ARG A 224 -16.17 12.53 13.72
CA ARG A 224 -15.20 13.56 13.31
C ARG A 224 -15.76 14.38 12.15
N THR A 225 -16.81 15.16 12.42
CA THR A 225 -17.59 15.91 11.40
C THR A 225 -16.73 16.86 10.58
N SER A 226 -15.85 17.64 11.22
CA SER A 226 -14.94 18.55 10.52
C SER A 226 -14.07 17.81 9.51
N LYS A 227 -13.57 16.61 9.87
CA LYS A 227 -12.76 15.75 8.98
C LYS A 227 -13.60 15.18 7.85
N ALA A 228 -14.83 14.75 8.12
CA ALA A 228 -15.74 14.25 7.09
C ALA A 228 -16.04 15.33 6.03
N ILE A 229 -16.29 16.57 6.46
CA ILE A 229 -16.52 17.72 5.56
C ILE A 229 -15.25 18.03 4.74
N GLU A 230 -14.07 17.99 5.33
CA GLU A 230 -12.80 18.18 4.64
C GLU A 230 -12.62 17.14 3.53
N ILE A 231 -12.88 15.86 3.83
CA ILE A 231 -12.84 14.74 2.86
C ILE A 231 -13.81 15.01 1.70
N ILE A 232 -15.06 15.36 1.99
CA ILE A 232 -16.08 15.65 0.96
C ILE A 232 -15.63 16.79 0.05
N LYS A 233 -15.11 17.89 0.62
CA LYS A 233 -14.62 19.04 -0.16
C LYS A 233 -13.41 18.67 -1.03
N SER A 234 -12.50 17.86 -0.52
CA SER A 234 -11.35 17.36 -1.29
C SER A 234 -11.80 16.48 -2.46
N LEU A 235 -12.69 15.52 -2.21
CA LEU A 235 -13.21 14.62 -3.24
C LEU A 235 -14.01 15.38 -4.32
N ARG A 236 -14.78 16.40 -3.92
CA ARG A 236 -15.48 17.28 -4.87
C ARG A 236 -14.52 18.00 -5.84
N LYS A 237 -13.35 18.41 -5.34
CA LYS A 237 -12.33 19.09 -6.17
C LYS A 237 -11.56 18.13 -7.07
N ALA A 238 -11.25 16.93 -6.55
CA ALA A 238 -10.43 15.95 -7.26
C ALA A 238 -11.21 15.24 -8.36
N ASP A 239 -12.44 14.82 -8.08
CA ASP A 239 -13.26 14.05 -9.01
C ASP A 239 -14.77 14.27 -8.79
N SER A 240 -15.43 14.88 -9.79
CA SER A 240 -16.89 15.06 -9.77
C SER A 240 -17.66 13.72 -9.86
N TYR A 241 -17.02 12.62 -10.26
CA TYR A 241 -17.65 11.30 -10.37
C TYR A 241 -17.66 10.47 -9.08
N SER A 242 -17.05 10.96 -8.00
CA SER A 242 -17.04 10.27 -6.70
C SER A 242 -18.42 10.18 -6.02
N GLY A 243 -19.41 10.95 -6.47
CA GLY A 243 -20.76 11.01 -5.91
C GLY A 243 -21.43 9.66 -5.67
N PRO A 244 -21.52 8.74 -6.65
CA PRO A 244 -22.13 7.42 -6.46
C PRO A 244 -21.44 6.59 -5.38
N LEU A 245 -20.11 6.65 -5.27
CA LEU A 245 -19.35 5.94 -4.24
C LEU A 245 -19.63 6.51 -2.85
N LEU A 246 -19.72 7.84 -2.73
CA LEU A 246 -20.05 8.51 -1.48
C LEU A 246 -21.45 8.14 -0.99
N ILE A 247 -22.45 8.13 -1.88
CA ILE A 247 -23.82 7.66 -1.57
C ILE A 247 -23.76 6.23 -1.08
N TRP A 248 -23.04 5.34 -1.76
CA TRP A 248 -22.92 3.95 -1.38
C TRP A 248 -22.33 3.78 0.03
N ILE A 249 -21.25 4.51 0.37
CA ILE A 249 -20.63 4.47 1.70
C ILE A 249 -21.59 4.94 2.77
N ILE A 250 -22.25 6.08 2.57
CA ILE A 250 -23.16 6.66 3.55
C ILE A 250 -24.41 5.80 3.70
N SER A 251 -24.96 5.29 2.59
CA SER A 251 -26.08 4.34 2.60
C SER A 251 -25.73 3.07 3.38
N LYS A 252 -24.54 2.53 3.17
CA LYS A 252 -24.05 1.36 3.93
C LYS A 252 -24.03 1.64 5.44
N ILE A 253 -23.43 2.77 5.85
CA ILE A 253 -23.32 3.15 7.27
C ILE A 253 -24.72 3.28 7.89
N THR A 254 -25.58 4.08 7.27
CA THR A 254 -26.89 4.39 7.83
C THR A 254 -27.82 3.18 7.81
N THR A 255 -27.82 2.37 6.76
CA THR A 255 -28.63 1.14 6.68
C THR A 255 -28.19 0.10 7.70
N LEU A 256 -26.90 -0.13 7.85
CA LEU A 256 -26.39 -1.05 8.87
C LEU A 256 -26.67 -0.55 10.28
N ALA A 257 -26.54 0.76 10.54
CA ALA A 257 -26.87 1.34 11.85
C ALA A 257 -28.38 1.22 12.15
N PHE A 258 -29.22 1.58 11.18
CA PHE A 258 -30.68 1.50 11.28
C PHE A 258 -31.17 0.08 11.55
N LEU A 259 -30.68 -0.92 10.85
CA LEU A 259 -31.07 -2.31 11.04
C LEU A 259 -30.50 -2.87 12.36
N ALA A 260 -29.21 -2.58 12.65
CA ALA A 260 -28.59 -3.06 13.86
C ALA A 260 -29.21 -2.48 15.14
N SER A 261 -29.71 -1.23 15.12
CA SER A 261 -30.37 -0.62 16.28
C SER A 261 -31.65 -1.37 16.69
N ARG A 262 -32.29 -2.09 15.77
CA ARG A 262 -33.53 -2.86 15.98
C ARG A 262 -33.29 -4.33 16.31
N GLU A 263 -32.04 -4.78 16.30
CA GLU A 263 -31.68 -6.17 16.56
C GLU A 263 -31.39 -6.45 18.04
N ALA A 264 -31.81 -7.62 18.51
CA ALA A 264 -31.51 -8.06 19.88
C ALA A 264 -29.99 -8.23 20.13
N LYS A 265 -29.21 -8.51 19.07
CA LYS A 265 -27.75 -8.68 19.11
C LYS A 265 -27.08 -7.88 18.01
N PRO A 266 -27.00 -6.55 18.15
CA PRO A 266 -26.49 -5.65 17.10
C PRO A 266 -25.07 -6.01 16.61
N GLN A 267 -24.16 -6.36 17.51
CA GLN A 267 -22.78 -6.72 17.16
C GLN A 267 -22.71 -7.96 16.27
N LEU A 268 -23.54 -8.96 16.56
CA LEU A 268 -23.62 -10.19 15.75
C LEU A 268 -24.21 -9.91 14.38
N PHE A 269 -25.24 -9.06 14.33
CA PHE A 269 -25.82 -8.60 13.08
C PHE A 269 -24.78 -7.89 12.21
N LEU A 270 -24.05 -6.91 12.74
CA LEU A 270 -23.00 -6.19 12.03
C LEU A 270 -21.92 -7.13 11.48
N LYS A 271 -21.46 -8.07 12.29
CA LYS A 271 -20.47 -9.08 11.87
C LYS A 271 -21.00 -9.94 10.71
N ASN A 272 -22.26 -10.41 10.78
CA ASN A 272 -22.88 -11.25 9.76
C ASN A 272 -23.14 -10.47 8.45
N ASN A 273 -23.24 -9.15 8.52
CA ASN A 273 -23.40 -8.26 7.35
C ASN A 273 -22.08 -7.65 6.87
N GLY A 274 -20.95 -8.30 7.17
CA GLY A 274 -19.65 -7.98 6.58
C GLY A 274 -18.92 -6.78 7.20
N VAL A 275 -19.35 -6.32 8.37
CA VAL A 275 -18.59 -5.30 9.12
C VAL A 275 -17.36 -5.94 9.75
N TRP A 276 -16.20 -5.40 9.50
CA TRP A 276 -14.94 -5.90 10.04
C TRP A 276 -14.94 -5.78 11.56
N GLN A 277 -14.36 -6.77 12.24
CA GLN A 277 -14.30 -6.82 13.70
C GLN A 277 -13.73 -5.55 14.34
N SER A 278 -12.76 -4.91 13.69
CA SER A 278 -12.14 -3.64 14.13
C SER A 278 -13.11 -2.45 14.11
N LYS A 279 -14.14 -2.47 13.24
CA LYS A 279 -15.10 -1.37 13.06
C LYS A 279 -16.41 -1.57 13.86
N ILE A 280 -16.65 -2.76 14.42
CA ILE A 280 -17.90 -3.05 15.15
C ILE A 280 -18.10 -2.06 16.31
N ASN A 281 -17.05 -1.75 17.05
CA ASN A 281 -17.14 -0.81 18.18
C ASN A 281 -17.48 0.63 17.72
N ASP A 282 -16.96 1.06 16.57
CA ASP A 282 -17.25 2.37 16.01
C ASP A 282 -18.72 2.46 15.57
N TYR A 283 -19.23 1.41 14.89
CA TYR A 283 -20.66 1.30 14.57
C TYR A 283 -21.55 1.32 15.83
N MET A 284 -21.18 0.57 16.87
CA MET A 284 -21.93 0.54 18.13
C MET A 284 -21.93 1.91 18.83
N SER A 285 -20.81 2.63 18.76
CA SER A 285 -20.71 4.00 19.33
C SER A 285 -21.56 4.98 18.51
N PHE A 286 -21.54 4.87 17.19
CA PHE A 286 -22.36 5.67 16.30
C PHE A 286 -23.87 5.44 16.57
N ILE A 287 -24.31 4.17 16.61
CA ILE A 287 -25.72 3.81 16.87
C ILE A 287 -26.19 4.37 18.21
N LYS A 288 -25.38 4.31 19.27
CA LYS A 288 -25.74 4.83 20.60
C LYS A 288 -25.95 6.33 20.65
N LYS A 289 -25.31 7.08 19.75
CA LYS A 289 -25.44 8.55 19.68
C LYS A 289 -26.66 9.01 18.90
N GLN A 290 -27.29 8.13 18.12
CA GLN A 290 -28.40 8.46 17.26
C GLN A 290 -29.72 8.00 17.89
N SER A 291 -30.75 8.82 17.79
CA SER A 291 -32.10 8.36 18.07
C SER A 291 -32.68 7.55 16.90
N ASP A 292 -33.73 6.76 17.16
CA ASP A 292 -34.43 6.04 16.10
C ASP A 292 -34.97 6.98 15.02
N ASN A 293 -35.45 8.16 15.42
CA ASN A 293 -35.91 9.18 14.49
C ASN A 293 -34.77 9.77 13.63
N ASP A 294 -33.57 9.93 14.20
CA ASP A 294 -32.42 10.41 13.43
C ASP A 294 -32.02 9.39 12.36
N LEU A 295 -32.01 8.11 12.69
CA LEU A 295 -31.73 7.04 11.74
C LEU A 295 -32.78 6.96 10.62
N ASP A 296 -34.06 7.17 10.93
CA ASP A 296 -35.13 7.25 9.93
C ASP A 296 -34.97 8.46 9.00
N ILE A 297 -34.59 9.63 9.55
CA ILE A 297 -34.31 10.84 8.77
C ILE A 297 -33.11 10.63 7.86
N MET A 298 -32.06 9.98 8.35
CA MET A 298 -30.88 9.67 7.54
C MET A 298 -31.23 8.81 6.33
N GLN A 299 -32.09 7.78 6.50
CA GLN A 299 -32.53 6.93 5.39
C GLN A 299 -33.28 7.72 4.31
N ARG A 300 -34.13 8.67 4.70
CA ARG A 300 -34.83 9.56 3.76
C ARG A 300 -33.87 10.51 3.05
N ASN A 301 -32.92 11.09 3.77
CA ASN A 301 -31.93 12.00 3.20
C ASN A 301 -31.06 11.32 2.14
N ILE A 302 -30.75 10.02 2.30
CA ILE A 302 -30.01 9.26 1.27
C ILE A 302 -30.77 9.18 -0.03
N TYR A 303 -32.08 8.90 0.06
CA TYR A 303 -32.94 8.87 -1.13
C TYR A 303 -32.93 10.23 -1.85
N ASP A 304 -33.06 11.34 -1.09
CA ASP A 304 -32.98 12.70 -1.66
C ASP A 304 -31.61 12.98 -2.28
N LEU A 305 -30.51 12.54 -1.66
CA LEU A 305 -29.16 12.67 -2.20
C LEU A 305 -29.00 11.94 -3.51
N GLU A 306 -29.56 10.72 -3.62
CA GLU A 306 -29.54 9.94 -4.87
C GLU A 306 -30.31 10.63 -5.97
N LEU A 307 -31.49 11.19 -5.69
CA LEU A 307 -32.28 11.98 -6.64
C LEU A 307 -31.56 13.25 -7.08
N ALA A 308 -30.90 13.93 -6.13
CA ALA A 308 -30.12 15.13 -6.42
C ALA A 308 -28.92 14.81 -7.34
N LEU A 309 -28.19 13.72 -7.04
CA LEU A 309 -27.06 13.28 -7.88
C LEU A 309 -27.49 12.95 -9.31
N LYS A 310 -28.67 12.32 -9.46
CA LYS A 310 -29.23 11.98 -10.76
C LYS A 310 -29.88 13.16 -11.48
N GLY A 311 -29.89 14.37 -10.86
CA GLY A 311 -30.53 15.56 -11.42
C GLY A 311 -32.07 15.48 -11.46
N MET A 312 -32.69 14.58 -10.71
CA MET A 312 -34.15 14.38 -10.68
C MET A 312 -34.87 15.39 -9.80
N ILE A 313 -34.15 16.07 -8.90
CA ILE A 313 -34.64 17.16 -8.06
C ILE A 313 -33.68 18.35 -8.14
N LYS A 314 -34.23 19.56 -7.93
CA LYS A 314 -33.44 20.82 -7.96
C LYS A 314 -32.75 21.06 -6.62
N LYS A 315 -31.82 20.19 -6.26
CA LYS A 315 -30.95 20.29 -5.08
C LYS A 315 -29.50 20.08 -5.50
N ASP A 316 -28.57 20.81 -4.89
CA ASP A 316 -27.13 20.56 -5.09
C ASP A 316 -26.71 19.38 -4.23
N PHE A 317 -26.28 18.33 -4.88
CA PHE A 317 -25.84 17.09 -4.22
C PHE A 317 -24.78 17.32 -3.13
N TRP A 318 -23.78 18.15 -3.42
CA TRP A 318 -22.66 18.38 -2.50
C TRP A 318 -23.09 19.18 -1.27
N LEU A 319 -23.94 20.18 -1.43
CA LEU A 319 -24.48 20.96 -0.33
C LEU A 319 -25.41 20.13 0.57
N GLU A 320 -26.27 19.31 -0.02
CA GLU A 320 -27.14 18.40 0.75
C GLU A 320 -26.30 17.36 1.52
N LEU A 321 -25.25 16.83 0.90
CA LEU A 321 -24.32 15.89 1.52
C LEU A 321 -23.60 16.52 2.73
N GLU A 322 -23.01 17.72 2.55
CA GLU A 322 -22.36 18.46 3.64
C GLU A 322 -23.36 18.75 4.77
N SER A 323 -24.58 19.19 4.43
CA SER A 323 -25.65 19.47 5.41
C SER A 323 -26.06 18.21 6.19
N MET A 324 -26.17 17.06 5.52
CA MET A 324 -26.46 15.79 6.18
C MET A 324 -25.38 15.43 7.19
N ILE A 325 -24.11 15.53 6.82
CA ILE A 325 -22.98 15.21 7.71
C ILE A 325 -22.94 16.16 8.92
N CYS A 326 -23.19 17.46 8.72
CA CYS A 326 -23.24 18.42 9.83
C CYS A 326 -24.33 18.10 10.87
N ARG A 327 -25.47 17.53 10.44
CA ARG A 327 -26.56 17.14 11.35
C ARG A 327 -26.23 15.92 12.21
N LEU A 328 -25.25 15.10 11.81
CA LEU A 328 -24.83 13.92 12.59
C LEU A 328 -24.11 14.28 13.90
N ASP A 329 -23.66 15.52 14.04
CA ASP A 329 -22.85 16.00 15.19
C ASP A 329 -23.66 16.83 16.19
N VAL A 330 -24.93 17.14 15.90
CA VAL A 330 -25.74 18.09 16.69
C VAL A 330 -26.54 17.40 17.80
N ASN A 331 -26.47 16.07 17.92
CA ASN A 331 -27.13 15.26 18.95
C ASN A 331 -26.05 14.58 19.87
#